data_9b48d0af8f2674af8169ca51a2b5f422
#
_entry.id   9b48d0af8f2674af8169ca51a2b5f422
#
_cell.length_a   1.000
_cell.length_b   1.000
_cell.length_c   1.000
_cell.angle_alpha   90.00
_cell.angle_beta   90.00
_cell.angle_gamma   90.00
#
_symmetry.space_group_name_H-M   'P 1'
#
loop_
_entity.id
_entity.type
_entity.pdbx_description
1 polymer ?
#
loop_
_entity_poly.entity_id
_entity_poly.type
_entity_poly.pdbx_seq_one_letter_code
_entity_poly.pdbx_strand_id
1 'polypeptide(L)'
;MKHLLTPKQVAQAIGVSESSLKRWCDRGALSIVRTAGGHRRLALDDVVAFLRQSGHQIVRPELLGLPPALGQSPATIDRGREMVREALLAGEDAQCRRIVLDLYLAGTSVCEIGDQVLAGAFHEIGDAWECGEISVYRERRGCEIAMHTLHDLRGALPEVPLDAPRAIGGTLESDPYQLPTLMVELALREAGWQATSLGTLLPVATLIDALRENKPRLLWLSVSSIPDVDKFLADFAALHAAATEQGTAVVAGGRVLSEDLRRQMSYSAYCDTLRHMVSFAQSLRQPA
;
A
#
# COMPACT_ATOMS: atom_id res chain seq x y z
N MET A 1 3.23 11.10 -14.96
CA MET A 1 4.26 10.70 -15.98
C MET A 1 5.26 9.78 -15.32
N LYS A 2 5.52 8.59 -15.87
CA LYS A 2 6.54 7.68 -15.30
C LYS A 2 7.91 8.36 -15.35
N HIS A 3 8.64 8.35 -14.23
CA HIS A 3 10.00 8.87 -14.15
C HIS A 3 10.96 7.88 -14.85
N LEU A 4 11.43 8.25 -16.04
CA LEU A 4 12.26 7.41 -16.89
C LEU A 4 13.75 7.72 -16.70
N LEU A 5 14.53 6.73 -16.33
CA LEU A 5 15.97 6.79 -16.10
C LEU A 5 16.76 6.27 -17.29
N THR A 6 17.97 6.77 -17.47
CA THR A 6 18.91 6.18 -18.44
C THR A 6 19.64 4.98 -17.83
N PRO A 7 20.06 3.98 -18.63
CA PRO A 7 20.90 2.88 -18.13
C PRO A 7 22.16 3.36 -17.41
N LYS A 8 22.75 4.44 -17.88
CA LYS A 8 23.94 5.03 -17.25
C LYS A 8 23.65 5.56 -15.83
N GLN A 9 22.54 6.29 -15.67
CA GLN A 9 22.12 6.78 -14.34
C GLN A 9 21.91 5.64 -13.36
N VAL A 10 21.18 4.59 -13.77
CA VAL A 10 20.93 3.43 -12.91
C VAL A 10 22.22 2.69 -12.59
N ALA A 11 23.09 2.43 -13.56
CA ALA A 11 24.38 1.75 -13.33
C ALA A 11 25.24 2.52 -12.32
N GLN A 12 25.34 3.83 -12.47
CA GLN A 12 26.07 4.70 -11.53
C GLN A 12 25.44 4.76 -10.15
N ALA A 13 24.08 4.76 -10.09
CA ALA A 13 23.36 4.81 -8.82
C ALA A 13 23.60 3.58 -7.94
N ILE A 14 23.78 2.41 -8.56
CA ILE A 14 23.99 1.13 -7.85
C ILE A 14 25.44 0.64 -7.88
N GLY A 15 26.37 1.46 -8.39
CA GLY A 15 27.81 1.16 -8.36
C GLY A 15 28.24 0.00 -9.28
N VAL A 16 27.52 -0.26 -10.38
CA VAL A 16 27.86 -1.31 -11.34
C VAL A 16 28.25 -0.76 -12.71
N SER A 17 28.85 -1.59 -13.55
CA SER A 17 29.14 -1.21 -14.94
C SER A 17 27.88 -1.16 -15.80
N GLU A 18 27.85 -0.25 -16.78
CA GLU A 18 26.74 -0.18 -17.76
C GLU A 18 26.56 -1.52 -18.52
N SER A 19 27.63 -2.27 -18.73
CA SER A 19 27.60 -3.59 -19.37
C SER A 19 26.91 -4.64 -18.48
N SER A 20 27.08 -4.57 -17.16
CA SER A 20 26.36 -5.45 -16.23
C SER A 20 24.87 -5.14 -16.23
N LEU A 21 24.51 -3.86 -16.16
CA LEU A 21 23.10 -3.44 -16.24
C LEU A 21 22.47 -3.85 -17.56
N LYS A 22 23.19 -3.67 -18.67
CA LYS A 22 22.71 -4.08 -20.00
C LYS A 22 22.41 -5.58 -20.05
N ARG A 23 23.27 -6.42 -19.46
CA ARG A 23 23.03 -7.89 -19.37
C ARG A 23 21.76 -8.21 -18.59
N TRP A 24 21.47 -7.50 -17.50
CA TRP A 24 20.25 -7.70 -16.72
C TRP A 24 19.00 -7.35 -17.54
N CYS A 25 19.04 -6.22 -18.28
CA CYS A 25 17.99 -5.87 -19.22
C CYS A 25 17.81 -6.90 -20.33
N ASP A 26 18.90 -7.38 -20.91
CA ASP A 26 18.87 -8.34 -22.03
C ASP A 26 18.38 -9.74 -21.57
N ARG A 27 18.54 -10.08 -20.28
CA ARG A 27 18.01 -11.30 -19.66
C ARG A 27 16.58 -11.15 -19.13
N GLY A 28 15.98 -9.99 -19.25
CA GLY A 28 14.63 -9.71 -18.75
C GLY A 28 14.53 -9.52 -17.23
N ALA A 29 15.66 -9.50 -16.50
CA ALA A 29 15.66 -9.25 -15.08
C ALA A 29 15.31 -7.79 -14.72
N LEU A 30 15.45 -6.87 -15.67
CA LEU A 30 15.13 -5.46 -15.52
C LEU A 30 14.39 -4.97 -16.77
N SER A 31 13.16 -4.53 -16.60
CA SER A 31 12.29 -4.07 -17.69
C SER A 31 12.83 -2.80 -18.34
N ILE A 32 12.70 -2.71 -19.68
CA ILE A 32 13.11 -1.54 -20.45
C ILE A 32 11.95 -0.98 -21.27
N VAL A 33 11.90 0.34 -21.36
CA VAL A 33 11.05 1.08 -22.29
C VAL A 33 11.92 1.66 -23.39
N ARG A 34 11.52 1.59 -24.65
CA ARG A 34 12.21 2.25 -25.75
C ARG A 34 11.51 3.56 -26.11
N THR A 35 12.27 4.65 -26.20
CA THR A 35 11.75 5.90 -26.72
C THR A 35 11.53 5.82 -28.23
N ALA A 36 10.80 6.79 -28.80
CA ALA A 36 10.61 6.89 -30.26
C ALA A 36 11.94 6.90 -31.05
N GLY A 37 13.03 7.41 -30.45
CA GLY A 37 14.38 7.39 -31.01
C GLY A 37 15.16 6.08 -30.73
N GLY A 38 14.52 5.02 -30.24
CA GLY A 38 15.14 3.72 -29.98
C GLY A 38 15.99 3.64 -28.70
N HIS A 39 16.13 4.72 -27.94
CA HIS A 39 16.93 4.72 -26.72
C HIS A 39 16.26 3.94 -25.59
N ARG A 40 17.06 3.13 -24.88
CA ARG A 40 16.61 2.39 -23.69
C ARG A 40 16.34 3.35 -22.52
N ARG A 41 15.22 3.16 -21.84
CA ARG A 41 14.86 3.82 -20.59
C ARG A 41 14.36 2.78 -19.60
N LEU A 42 14.52 3.09 -18.32
CA LEU A 42 14.07 2.24 -17.21
C LEU A 42 13.09 3.06 -16.37
N ALA A 43 11.94 2.49 -16.07
CA ALA A 43 11.03 3.13 -15.13
C ALA A 43 11.62 3.01 -13.72
N LEU A 44 11.49 4.06 -12.91
CA LEU A 44 11.99 4.05 -11.54
C LEU A 44 11.41 2.88 -10.74
N ASP A 45 10.12 2.60 -10.93
CA ASP A 45 9.42 1.52 -10.23
C ASP A 45 10.03 0.14 -10.53
N ASP A 46 10.35 -0.15 -11.80
CA ASP A 46 11.01 -1.40 -12.20
C ASP A 46 12.43 -1.51 -11.61
N VAL A 47 13.14 -0.38 -11.53
CA VAL A 47 14.47 -0.32 -10.89
C VAL A 47 14.37 -0.61 -9.40
N VAL A 48 13.38 -0.02 -8.71
CA VAL A 48 13.11 -0.25 -7.27
C VAL A 48 12.79 -1.72 -7.01
N ALA A 49 11.88 -2.31 -7.78
CA ALA A 49 11.51 -3.73 -7.66
C ALA A 49 12.74 -4.64 -7.83
N PHE A 50 13.55 -4.39 -8.86
CA PHE A 50 14.78 -5.14 -9.12
C PHE A 50 15.78 -5.04 -7.96
N LEU A 51 16.00 -3.83 -7.42
CA LEU A 51 16.95 -3.62 -6.33
C LEU A 51 16.53 -4.34 -5.05
N ARG A 52 15.23 -4.32 -4.72
CA ARG A 52 14.66 -5.07 -3.59
C ARG A 52 14.87 -6.59 -3.74
N GLN A 53 14.60 -7.13 -4.92
CA GLN A 53 14.73 -8.56 -5.19
C GLN A 53 16.20 -9.03 -5.23
N SER A 54 17.07 -8.21 -5.81
CA SER A 54 18.48 -8.57 -6.01
C SER A 54 19.40 -8.26 -4.84
N GLY A 55 18.92 -7.49 -3.84
CA GLY A 55 19.73 -7.08 -2.67
C GLY A 55 20.86 -6.09 -3.00
N HIS A 56 20.84 -5.48 -4.19
CA HIS A 56 21.84 -4.47 -4.53
C HIS A 56 21.59 -3.17 -3.76
N GLN A 57 22.65 -2.65 -3.14
CA GLN A 57 22.61 -1.37 -2.44
C GLN A 57 22.67 -0.19 -3.41
N ILE A 58 21.97 0.88 -3.06
CA ILE A 58 22.07 2.15 -3.77
C ILE A 58 23.26 2.94 -3.21
N VAL A 59 24.20 3.27 -4.08
CA VAL A 59 25.41 4.05 -3.73
C VAL A 59 25.17 5.55 -3.92
N ARG A 60 24.32 5.91 -4.91
CA ARG A 60 24.01 7.28 -5.28
C ARG A 60 22.53 7.47 -5.56
N PRO A 61 21.71 7.57 -4.51
CA PRO A 61 20.25 7.72 -4.64
C PRO A 61 19.85 8.96 -5.43
N GLU A 62 20.62 10.03 -5.35
CA GLU A 62 20.37 11.27 -6.07
C GLU A 62 20.30 11.10 -7.60
N LEU A 63 21.01 10.11 -8.15
CA LEU A 63 20.95 9.80 -9.60
C LEU A 63 19.65 9.15 -10.03
N LEU A 64 18.92 8.55 -9.09
CA LEU A 64 17.58 8.01 -9.28
C LEU A 64 16.49 9.06 -8.97
N GLY A 65 16.91 10.26 -8.55
CA GLY A 65 16.01 11.31 -8.06
C GLY A 65 15.43 11.01 -6.68
N LEU A 66 16.09 10.13 -5.92
CA LEU A 66 15.76 9.81 -4.53
C LEU A 66 16.53 10.74 -3.57
N PRO A 67 15.99 11.05 -2.38
CA PRO A 67 16.75 11.75 -1.36
C PRO A 67 17.95 10.93 -0.90
N PRO A 68 18.95 11.54 -0.21
CA PRO A 68 20.03 10.79 0.42
C PRO A 68 19.44 9.70 1.32
N ALA A 69 19.97 8.47 1.19
CA ALA A 69 19.43 7.28 1.83
C ALA A 69 19.11 7.50 3.32
N LEU A 70 17.86 7.34 3.66
CA LEU A 70 17.40 7.28 5.03
C LEU A 70 17.71 5.84 5.52
N GLY A 71 18.58 5.68 6.53
CA GLY A 71 18.91 4.37 7.09
C GLY A 71 17.72 3.69 7.78
N GLN A 72 17.85 2.43 8.18
CA GLN A 72 16.83 1.68 8.93
C GLN A 72 17.00 1.93 10.44
N SER A 73 16.41 2.99 10.97
CA SER A 73 16.34 3.20 12.42
C SER A 73 14.97 3.80 12.80
N PRO A 74 14.50 3.66 14.03
CA PRO A 74 13.26 4.33 14.48
C PRO A 74 13.30 5.84 14.20
N ALA A 75 14.43 6.49 14.43
CA ALA A 75 14.63 7.91 14.11
C ALA A 75 14.49 8.22 12.62
N THR A 76 14.74 7.26 11.75
CA THR A 76 14.55 7.38 10.29
C THR A 76 13.09 7.34 9.92
N ILE A 77 12.32 6.47 10.55
CA ILE A 77 10.86 6.36 10.33
C ILE A 77 10.16 7.63 10.80
N ASP A 78 10.51 8.14 11.98
CA ASP A 78 9.95 9.38 12.51
C ASP A 78 10.27 10.58 11.61
N ARG A 79 11.52 10.68 11.14
CA ARG A 79 11.91 11.70 10.18
C ARG A 79 11.18 11.55 8.84
N GLY A 80 11.03 10.30 8.37
CA GLY A 80 10.26 10.00 7.16
C GLY A 80 8.80 10.43 7.27
N ARG A 81 8.16 10.18 8.42
CA ARG A 81 6.80 10.62 8.73
C ARG A 81 6.68 12.15 8.67
N GLU A 82 7.59 12.87 9.33
CA GLU A 82 7.61 14.32 9.32
C GLU A 82 7.75 14.89 7.90
N MET A 83 8.72 14.39 7.14
CA MET A 83 8.94 14.80 5.74
C MET A 83 7.73 14.49 4.84
N VAL A 84 7.07 13.34 5.02
CA VAL A 84 5.85 12.99 4.28
C VAL A 84 4.72 13.95 4.65
N ARG A 85 4.50 14.22 5.94
CA ARG A 85 3.49 15.17 6.40
C ARG A 85 3.70 16.55 5.78
N GLU A 86 4.93 17.06 5.79
CA GLU A 86 5.27 18.35 5.17
C GLU A 86 4.98 18.35 3.67
N ALA A 87 5.41 17.32 2.94
CA ALA A 87 5.16 17.19 1.51
C ALA A 87 3.67 17.13 1.17
N LEU A 88 2.87 16.38 1.93
CA LEU A 88 1.42 16.31 1.78
C LEU A 88 0.76 17.68 1.96
N LEU A 89 1.12 18.41 3.02
CA LEU A 89 0.58 19.75 3.32
C LEU A 89 1.03 20.80 2.31
N ALA A 90 2.27 20.72 1.82
CA ALA A 90 2.78 21.62 0.78
C ALA A 90 2.20 21.32 -0.61
N GLY A 91 1.69 20.10 -0.84
CA GLY A 91 1.21 19.67 -2.14
C GLY A 91 2.32 19.17 -3.06
N GLU A 92 3.40 18.65 -2.48
CA GLU A 92 4.60 18.20 -3.18
C GLU A 92 4.55 16.71 -3.51
N ASP A 93 3.71 16.33 -4.48
CA ASP A 93 3.47 14.95 -4.94
C ASP A 93 4.78 14.19 -5.23
N ALA A 94 5.66 14.79 -6.04
CA ALA A 94 6.93 14.16 -6.39
C ALA A 94 7.86 13.93 -5.19
N GLN A 95 7.82 14.80 -4.18
CA GLN A 95 8.62 14.67 -2.97
C GLN A 95 8.06 13.55 -2.07
N CYS A 96 6.75 13.54 -1.83
CA CYS A 96 6.09 12.48 -1.07
C CYS A 96 6.43 11.10 -1.63
N ARG A 97 6.28 10.93 -2.94
CA ARG A 97 6.65 9.72 -3.66
C ARG A 97 8.11 9.31 -3.45
N ARG A 98 9.05 10.25 -3.59
CA ARG A 98 10.48 9.97 -3.42
C ARG A 98 10.80 9.48 -2.01
N ILE A 99 10.24 10.10 -0.99
CA ILE A 99 10.45 9.72 0.41
C ILE A 99 9.97 8.29 0.66
N VAL A 100 8.75 7.97 0.23
CA VAL A 100 8.16 6.63 0.41
C VAL A 100 8.95 5.56 -0.33
N LEU A 101 9.36 5.81 -1.57
CA LEU A 101 10.18 4.87 -2.33
C LEU A 101 11.59 4.70 -1.74
N ASP A 102 12.19 5.76 -1.20
CA ASP A 102 13.49 5.68 -0.53
C ASP A 102 13.41 4.83 0.74
N LEU A 103 12.40 5.04 1.58
CA LEU A 103 12.13 4.20 2.75
C LEU A 103 11.94 2.73 2.35
N TYR A 104 11.14 2.48 1.31
CA TYR A 104 10.92 1.13 0.80
C TYR A 104 12.23 0.49 0.31
N LEU A 105 13.05 1.22 -0.43
CA LEU A 105 14.37 0.77 -0.91
C LEU A 105 15.37 0.52 0.22
N ALA A 106 15.31 1.34 1.28
CA ALA A 106 16.12 1.13 2.48
C ALA A 106 15.71 -0.11 3.29
N GLY A 107 14.64 -0.82 2.87
CA GLY A 107 14.19 -2.06 3.49
C GLY A 107 13.01 -1.92 4.44
N THR A 108 12.45 -0.71 4.60
CA THR A 108 11.21 -0.52 5.36
C THR A 108 10.07 -1.25 4.67
N SER A 109 9.31 -2.04 5.41
CA SER A 109 8.17 -2.81 4.88
C SER A 109 6.99 -1.90 4.53
N VAL A 110 6.09 -2.38 3.66
CA VAL A 110 4.82 -1.69 3.39
C VAL A 110 4.00 -1.50 4.67
N CYS A 111 4.01 -2.48 5.58
CA CYS A 111 3.35 -2.35 6.88
C CYS A 111 3.91 -1.19 7.70
N GLU A 112 5.23 -1.04 7.78
CA GLU A 112 5.85 0.06 8.53
C GLU A 112 5.61 1.41 7.86
N ILE A 113 5.69 1.49 6.54
CA ILE A 113 5.36 2.70 5.77
C ILE A 113 3.90 3.08 6.00
N GLY A 114 2.99 2.11 5.93
CA GLY A 114 1.55 2.34 6.13
C GLY A 114 1.22 2.73 7.57
N ASP A 115 1.64 1.92 8.54
CA ASP A 115 1.25 2.09 9.95
C ASP A 115 1.95 3.29 10.62
N GLN A 116 3.25 3.50 10.35
CA GLN A 116 4.05 4.47 11.09
C GLN A 116 4.30 5.77 10.32
N VAL A 117 4.42 5.72 8.98
CA VAL A 117 4.69 6.92 8.19
C VAL A 117 3.39 7.55 7.70
N LEU A 118 2.61 6.84 6.88
CA LEU A 118 1.41 7.41 6.27
C LEU A 118 0.28 7.61 7.29
N ALA A 119 -0.10 6.57 8.04
CA ALA A 119 -1.14 6.69 9.05
C ALA A 119 -0.75 7.69 10.14
N GLY A 120 0.53 7.72 10.56
CA GLY A 120 1.04 8.71 11.51
C GLY A 120 0.94 10.13 10.98
N ALA A 121 1.37 10.38 9.72
CA ALA A 121 1.25 11.70 9.10
C ALA A 121 -0.20 12.18 8.98
N PHE A 122 -1.12 11.30 8.55
CA PHE A 122 -2.55 11.63 8.47
C PHE A 122 -3.22 11.82 9.83
N HIS A 123 -2.72 11.19 10.87
CA HIS A 123 -3.15 11.45 12.25
C HIS A 123 -2.85 12.89 12.65
N GLU A 124 -1.59 13.29 12.51
CA GLU A 124 -1.14 14.65 12.81
C GLU A 124 -1.85 15.71 11.95
N ILE A 125 -2.13 15.39 10.67
CA ILE A 125 -2.91 16.26 9.77
C ILE A 125 -4.36 16.35 10.24
N GLY A 126 -4.96 15.24 10.69
CA GLY A 126 -6.32 15.20 11.21
C GLY A 126 -6.47 16.03 12.50
N ASP A 127 -5.56 15.87 13.45
CA ASP A 127 -5.54 16.63 14.69
C ASP A 127 -5.42 18.15 14.41
N ALA A 128 -4.54 18.54 13.50
CA ALA A 128 -4.37 19.94 13.08
C ALA A 128 -5.60 20.49 12.33
N TRP A 129 -6.31 19.63 11.57
CA TRP A 129 -7.56 20.02 10.93
C TRP A 129 -8.69 20.23 11.95
N GLU A 130 -8.83 19.35 12.95
CA GLU A 130 -9.80 19.51 14.03
C GLU A 130 -9.56 20.79 14.85
N CYS A 131 -8.29 21.19 15.03
CA CYS A 131 -7.90 22.46 15.66
C CYS A 131 -8.09 23.69 14.73
N GLY A 132 -8.49 23.51 13.48
CA GLY A 132 -8.67 24.60 12.50
C GLY A 132 -7.38 25.19 11.93
N GLU A 133 -6.23 24.54 12.18
CA GLU A 133 -4.92 24.97 11.67
C GLU A 133 -4.73 24.64 10.18
N ILE A 134 -5.43 23.63 9.71
CA ILE A 134 -5.34 23.13 8.32
C ILE A 134 -6.72 23.20 7.66
N SER A 135 -6.77 23.74 6.45
CA SER A 135 -8.01 23.80 5.67
C SER A 135 -8.34 22.45 5.02
N VAL A 136 -9.65 22.19 4.87
CA VAL A 136 -10.19 20.95 4.25
C VAL A 136 -9.53 20.63 2.91
N TYR A 137 -9.30 21.65 2.06
CA TYR A 137 -8.72 21.38 0.74
C TYR A 137 -7.27 20.84 0.82
N ARG A 138 -6.49 21.24 1.85
CA ARG A 138 -5.12 20.73 2.03
C ARG A 138 -5.13 19.28 2.47
N GLU A 139 -6.00 18.92 3.39
CA GLU A 139 -6.22 17.53 3.80
C GLU A 139 -6.62 16.68 2.59
N ARG A 140 -7.63 17.10 1.81
CA ARG A 140 -8.09 16.39 0.62
C ARG A 140 -7.01 16.23 -0.44
N ARG A 141 -6.26 17.29 -0.72
CA ARG A 141 -5.11 17.23 -1.63
C ARG A 141 -4.05 16.27 -1.12
N GLY A 142 -3.79 16.24 0.18
CA GLY A 142 -2.87 15.28 0.81
C GLY A 142 -3.32 13.84 0.60
N CYS A 143 -4.62 13.55 0.71
CA CYS A 143 -5.18 12.23 0.42
C CYS A 143 -4.90 11.80 -1.03
N GLU A 144 -5.12 12.69 -2.01
CA GLU A 144 -4.85 12.39 -3.44
C GLU A 144 -3.36 12.11 -3.68
N ILE A 145 -2.46 12.93 -3.10
CA ILE A 145 -1.01 12.71 -3.19
C ILE A 145 -0.61 11.35 -2.60
N ALA A 146 -1.16 11.00 -1.44
CA ALA A 146 -0.90 9.70 -0.82
C ALA A 146 -1.41 8.54 -1.68
N MET A 147 -2.59 8.68 -2.31
CA MET A 147 -3.12 7.71 -3.26
C MET A 147 -2.18 7.49 -4.45
N HIS A 148 -1.71 8.58 -5.09
CA HIS A 148 -0.73 8.48 -6.17
C HIS A 148 0.55 7.79 -5.72
N THR A 149 1.07 8.17 -4.54
CA THR A 149 2.27 7.57 -3.95
C THR A 149 2.11 6.07 -3.72
N LEU A 150 0.97 5.62 -3.20
CA LEU A 150 0.68 4.20 -3.00
C LEU A 150 0.53 3.43 -4.32
N HIS A 151 -0.06 4.03 -5.35
CA HIS A 151 -0.11 3.42 -6.68
C HIS A 151 1.28 3.24 -7.30
N ASP A 152 2.17 4.21 -7.11
CA ASP A 152 3.57 4.08 -7.55
C ASP A 152 4.31 3.00 -6.75
N LEU A 153 4.13 2.95 -5.42
CA LEU A 153 4.68 1.91 -4.56
C LEU A 153 4.19 0.51 -4.99
N ARG A 154 2.92 0.38 -5.40
CA ARG A 154 2.38 -0.87 -5.96
C ARG A 154 3.17 -1.37 -7.15
N GLY A 155 3.59 -0.46 -8.05
CA GLY A 155 4.43 -0.80 -9.20
C GLY A 155 5.82 -1.30 -8.83
N ALA A 156 6.30 -0.95 -7.63
CA ALA A 156 7.60 -1.38 -7.11
C ALA A 156 7.55 -2.69 -6.30
N LEU A 157 6.35 -3.20 -5.98
CA LEU A 157 6.22 -4.47 -5.27
C LEU A 157 6.60 -5.67 -6.15
N PRO A 158 7.10 -6.75 -5.54
CA PRO A 158 7.36 -8.00 -6.27
C PRO A 158 6.08 -8.53 -6.95
N GLU A 159 6.25 -9.15 -8.10
CA GLU A 159 5.17 -9.89 -8.74
C GLU A 159 4.70 -11.04 -7.84
N VAL A 160 3.39 -11.18 -7.70
CA VAL A 160 2.79 -12.24 -6.90
C VAL A 160 2.49 -13.44 -7.82
N PRO A 161 2.90 -14.67 -7.45
CA PRO A 161 2.61 -15.86 -8.23
C PRO A 161 1.11 -16.06 -8.50
N LEU A 162 0.78 -16.63 -9.67
CA LEU A 162 -0.62 -16.83 -10.08
C LEU A 162 -1.37 -17.85 -9.21
N ASP A 163 -0.66 -18.75 -8.53
CA ASP A 163 -1.18 -19.75 -7.61
C ASP A 163 -1.23 -19.26 -6.15
N ALA A 164 -0.80 -18.02 -5.88
CA ALA A 164 -0.86 -17.47 -4.55
C ALA A 164 -2.31 -17.31 -4.04
N PRO A 165 -2.53 -17.39 -2.73
CA PRO A 165 -3.86 -17.28 -2.17
C PRO A 165 -4.46 -15.90 -2.47
N ARG A 166 -5.77 -15.89 -2.78
CA ARG A 166 -6.51 -14.67 -3.11
C ARG A 166 -7.05 -13.99 -1.87
N ALA A 167 -6.96 -12.66 -1.87
CA ALA A 167 -7.62 -11.80 -0.91
C ALA A 167 -8.34 -10.68 -1.65
N ILE A 168 -9.55 -10.36 -1.25
CA ILE A 168 -10.30 -9.20 -1.75
C ILE A 168 -10.79 -8.36 -0.58
N GLY A 169 -11.11 -7.11 -0.82
CA GLY A 169 -11.69 -6.26 0.22
C GLY A 169 -11.99 -4.86 -0.27
N GLY A 170 -12.48 -4.04 0.64
CA GLY A 170 -12.90 -2.68 0.33
C GLY A 170 -13.56 -2.03 1.51
N THR A 171 -14.46 -1.08 1.24
CA THR A 171 -15.31 -0.44 2.24
C THR A 171 -16.80 -0.62 1.89
N LEU A 172 -17.68 -0.59 2.89
CA LEU A 172 -19.12 -0.60 2.67
C LEU A 172 -19.62 0.74 2.09
N GLU A 173 -20.88 0.74 1.62
CA GLU A 173 -21.55 1.80 0.86
C GLU A 173 -21.46 3.20 1.49
N SER A 174 -21.35 3.30 2.81
CA SER A 174 -21.29 4.57 3.54
C SER A 174 -19.89 5.08 3.86
N ASP A 175 -18.84 4.35 3.45
CA ASP A 175 -17.45 4.69 3.78
C ASP A 175 -16.66 5.06 2.51
N PRO A 176 -16.36 6.34 2.30
CA PRO A 176 -15.66 6.85 1.13
C PRO A 176 -14.12 6.79 1.24
N TYR A 177 -13.56 6.34 2.35
CA TYR A 177 -12.12 6.44 2.61
C TYR A 177 -11.34 5.31 1.92
N GLN A 178 -10.61 5.67 0.86
CA GLN A 178 -9.90 4.72 0.01
C GLN A 178 -8.49 4.35 0.51
N LEU A 179 -7.78 5.27 1.17
CA LEU A 179 -6.40 5.05 1.62
C LEU A 179 -6.23 3.78 2.46
N PRO A 180 -7.05 3.51 3.51
CA PRO A 180 -6.87 2.33 4.34
C PRO A 180 -6.98 1.03 3.56
N THR A 181 -7.99 0.90 2.69
CA THR A 181 -8.18 -0.33 1.92
C THR A 181 -7.06 -0.55 0.88
N LEU A 182 -6.51 0.51 0.30
CA LEU A 182 -5.35 0.42 -0.60
C LEU A 182 -4.08 0.02 0.17
N MET A 183 -3.86 0.55 1.37
CA MET A 183 -2.72 0.15 2.22
C MET A 183 -2.79 -1.33 2.57
N VAL A 184 -3.97 -1.87 2.90
CA VAL A 184 -4.17 -3.31 3.14
C VAL A 184 -3.83 -4.12 1.89
N GLU A 185 -4.31 -3.72 0.71
CA GLU A 185 -3.95 -4.39 -0.54
C GLU A 185 -2.44 -4.51 -0.71
N LEU A 186 -1.72 -3.39 -0.54
CA LEU A 186 -0.27 -3.36 -0.76
C LEU A 186 0.50 -4.20 0.27
N ALA A 187 0.10 -4.15 1.54
CA ALA A 187 0.70 -4.96 2.60
C ALA A 187 0.52 -6.46 2.35
N LEU A 188 -0.67 -6.88 1.91
CA LEU A 188 -0.95 -8.26 1.55
C LEU A 188 -0.19 -8.68 0.29
N ARG A 189 -0.05 -7.80 -0.72
CA ARG A 189 0.75 -8.09 -1.93
C ARG A 189 2.23 -8.26 -1.60
N GLU A 190 2.82 -7.41 -0.76
CA GLU A 190 4.19 -7.59 -0.27
C GLU A 190 4.35 -8.93 0.48
N ALA A 191 3.33 -9.34 1.24
CA ALA A 191 3.29 -10.63 1.92
C ALA A 191 3.01 -11.84 0.99
N GLY A 192 2.92 -11.63 -0.33
CA GLY A 192 2.76 -12.67 -1.35
C GLY A 192 1.33 -13.16 -1.54
N TRP A 193 0.32 -12.31 -1.33
CA TRP A 193 -1.08 -12.59 -1.62
C TRP A 193 -1.51 -11.96 -2.94
N GLN A 194 -2.36 -12.65 -3.71
CA GLN A 194 -3.11 -12.02 -4.79
C GLN A 194 -4.22 -11.14 -4.19
N ALA A 195 -3.81 -9.99 -3.63
CA ALA A 195 -4.72 -9.05 -3.01
C ALA A 195 -5.24 -8.03 -4.03
N THR A 196 -6.55 -7.74 -3.96
CA THR A 196 -7.21 -6.74 -4.81
C THR A 196 -8.22 -5.95 -3.97
N SER A 197 -8.01 -4.64 -3.87
CA SER A 197 -9.03 -3.74 -3.34
C SER A 197 -10.11 -3.51 -4.39
N LEU A 198 -11.36 -3.71 -4.01
CA LEU A 198 -12.53 -3.44 -4.84
C LEU A 198 -12.97 -1.97 -4.75
N GLY A 199 -12.25 -1.15 -3.97
CA GLY A 199 -12.52 0.26 -3.78
C GLY A 199 -13.44 0.56 -2.60
N THR A 200 -14.21 1.62 -2.73
CA THR A 200 -15.04 2.19 -1.67
C THR A 200 -16.50 2.27 -2.05
N LEU A 201 -17.36 2.58 -1.06
CA LEU A 201 -18.80 2.79 -1.26
C LEU A 201 -19.50 1.57 -1.90
N LEU A 202 -19.09 0.37 -1.51
CA LEU A 202 -19.60 -0.86 -2.11
C LEU A 202 -20.90 -1.33 -1.43
N PRO A 203 -22.01 -1.50 -2.16
CA PRO A 203 -23.17 -2.19 -1.64
C PRO A 203 -22.79 -3.61 -1.17
N VAL A 204 -23.35 -4.05 -0.05
CA VAL A 204 -23.04 -5.37 0.52
C VAL A 204 -23.29 -6.51 -0.50
N ALA A 205 -24.32 -6.39 -1.31
CA ALA A 205 -24.63 -7.37 -2.38
C ALA A 205 -23.46 -7.52 -3.37
N THR A 206 -22.82 -6.40 -3.75
CA THR A 206 -21.65 -6.41 -4.65
C THR A 206 -20.46 -7.15 -4.02
N LEU A 207 -20.21 -6.96 -2.72
CA LEU A 207 -19.17 -7.69 -2.02
C LEU A 207 -19.47 -9.19 -1.92
N ILE A 208 -20.73 -9.56 -1.70
CA ILE A 208 -21.18 -10.96 -1.68
C ILE A 208 -21.03 -11.61 -3.07
N ASP A 209 -21.36 -10.90 -4.13
CA ASP A 209 -21.15 -11.40 -5.50
C ASP A 209 -19.68 -11.58 -5.81
N ALA A 210 -18.85 -10.61 -5.43
CA ALA A 210 -17.38 -10.70 -5.58
C ALA A 210 -16.79 -11.89 -4.79
N LEU A 211 -17.31 -12.18 -3.58
CA LEU A 211 -16.96 -13.38 -2.83
C LEU A 211 -17.26 -14.66 -3.60
N ARG A 212 -18.46 -14.77 -4.15
CA ARG A 212 -18.91 -15.95 -4.91
C ARG A 212 -18.10 -16.22 -6.15
N GLU A 213 -17.75 -15.15 -6.87
CA GLU A 213 -16.97 -15.24 -8.12
C GLU A 213 -15.49 -15.54 -7.86
N ASN A 214 -14.86 -14.84 -6.93
CA ASN A 214 -13.42 -14.90 -6.71
C ASN A 214 -12.99 -16.01 -5.75
N LYS A 215 -13.87 -16.49 -4.88
CA LYS A 215 -13.61 -17.51 -3.84
C LYS A 215 -12.29 -17.24 -3.08
N PRO A 216 -12.13 -16.05 -2.49
CA PRO A 216 -10.89 -15.69 -1.82
C PRO A 216 -10.75 -16.48 -0.52
N ARG A 217 -9.52 -16.66 -0.04
CA ARG A 217 -9.28 -17.19 1.31
C ARG A 217 -9.49 -16.13 2.39
N LEU A 218 -9.40 -14.86 2.02
CA LEU A 218 -9.48 -13.72 2.92
C LEU A 218 -10.30 -12.61 2.29
N LEU A 219 -11.27 -12.10 3.06
CA LEU A 219 -11.97 -10.85 2.79
C LEU A 219 -11.58 -9.84 3.87
N TRP A 220 -11.13 -8.65 3.48
CA TRP A 220 -10.95 -7.55 4.44
C TRP A 220 -11.99 -6.45 4.23
N LEU A 221 -12.40 -5.85 5.34
CA LEU A 221 -13.24 -4.67 5.36
C LEU A 221 -12.51 -3.55 6.13
N SER A 222 -12.16 -2.48 5.43
CA SER A 222 -11.66 -1.25 6.04
C SER A 222 -12.86 -0.41 6.46
N VAL A 223 -12.87 0.06 7.72
CA VAL A 223 -14.00 0.81 8.27
C VAL A 223 -13.51 2.11 8.88
N SER A 224 -13.74 3.22 8.16
CA SER A 224 -13.34 4.56 8.57
C SER A 224 -14.52 5.47 8.89
N SER A 225 -15.72 5.10 8.45
CA SER A 225 -16.96 5.86 8.68
C SER A 225 -18.17 4.93 8.85
N ILE A 226 -18.99 5.18 9.85
CA ILE A 226 -20.23 4.45 10.12
C ILE A 226 -21.32 5.49 10.44
N PRO A 227 -22.00 6.06 9.43
CA PRO A 227 -23.08 7.01 9.66
C PRO A 227 -24.33 6.37 10.26
N ASP A 228 -24.59 5.09 9.95
CA ASP A 228 -25.72 4.31 10.43
C ASP A 228 -25.21 2.96 10.96
N VAL A 229 -25.23 2.81 12.28
CA VAL A 229 -24.71 1.64 12.98
C VAL A 229 -25.55 0.39 12.72
N ASP A 230 -26.88 0.53 12.73
CA ASP A 230 -27.78 -0.62 12.55
C ASP A 230 -27.66 -1.18 11.12
N LYS A 231 -27.62 -0.30 10.13
CA LYS A 231 -27.38 -0.70 8.73
C LYS A 231 -26.00 -1.36 8.59
N PHE A 232 -24.95 -0.77 9.16
CA PHE A 232 -23.61 -1.33 9.11
C PHE A 232 -23.56 -2.75 9.69
N LEU A 233 -24.16 -2.97 10.88
CA LEU A 233 -24.17 -4.29 11.53
C LEU A 233 -24.96 -5.31 10.70
N ALA A 234 -26.10 -4.92 10.10
CA ALA A 234 -26.87 -5.79 9.24
C ALA A 234 -26.10 -6.19 7.97
N ASP A 235 -25.49 -5.21 7.30
CA ASP A 235 -24.67 -5.43 6.09
C ASP A 235 -23.45 -6.30 6.40
N PHE A 236 -22.77 -6.04 7.51
CA PHE A 236 -21.61 -6.83 7.95
C PHE A 236 -22.00 -8.27 8.29
N ALA A 237 -23.12 -8.48 8.98
CA ALA A 237 -23.60 -9.81 9.32
C ALA A 237 -23.94 -10.62 8.05
N ALA A 238 -24.61 -10.01 7.07
CA ALA A 238 -24.90 -10.66 5.79
C ALA A 238 -23.61 -11.05 5.02
N LEU A 239 -22.63 -10.14 5.00
CA LEU A 239 -21.32 -10.39 4.37
C LEU A 239 -20.57 -11.52 5.06
N HIS A 240 -20.55 -11.52 6.40
CA HIS A 240 -19.88 -12.56 7.19
C HIS A 240 -20.54 -13.94 6.99
N ALA A 241 -21.87 -14.01 6.95
CA ALA A 241 -22.59 -15.25 6.68
C ALA A 241 -22.22 -15.82 5.30
N ALA A 242 -22.24 -15.01 4.26
CA ALA A 242 -21.86 -15.43 2.91
C ALA A 242 -20.39 -15.87 2.82
N ALA A 243 -19.47 -15.20 3.54
CA ALA A 243 -18.07 -15.58 3.60
C ALA A 243 -17.87 -16.92 4.32
N THR A 244 -18.60 -17.15 5.42
CA THR A 244 -18.53 -18.39 6.20
C THR A 244 -18.98 -19.58 5.38
N GLU A 245 -20.05 -19.47 4.60
CA GLU A 245 -20.53 -20.50 3.68
C GLU A 245 -19.47 -20.97 2.68
N GLN A 246 -18.51 -20.10 2.34
CA GLN A 246 -17.45 -20.38 1.38
C GLN A 246 -16.11 -20.73 2.04
N GLY A 247 -16.04 -20.71 3.36
CA GLY A 247 -14.78 -20.91 4.10
C GLY A 247 -13.80 -19.73 3.95
N THR A 248 -14.30 -18.53 3.63
CA THR A 248 -13.50 -17.31 3.54
C THR A 248 -13.38 -16.66 4.91
N ALA A 249 -12.14 -16.38 5.36
CA ALA A 249 -11.91 -15.63 6.58
C ALA A 249 -12.27 -14.15 6.38
N VAL A 250 -13.00 -13.56 7.33
CA VAL A 250 -13.38 -12.14 7.32
C VAL A 250 -12.55 -11.37 8.34
N VAL A 251 -11.83 -10.36 7.87
CA VAL A 251 -11.07 -9.44 8.73
C VAL A 251 -11.69 -8.05 8.66
N ALA A 252 -11.95 -7.47 9.81
CA ALA A 252 -12.36 -6.07 9.91
C ALA A 252 -11.24 -5.24 10.57
N GLY A 253 -11.07 -4.00 10.13
CA GLY A 253 -10.13 -3.05 10.72
C GLY A 253 -10.61 -1.62 10.51
N GLY A 254 -10.23 -0.75 11.45
CA GLY A 254 -10.56 0.67 11.40
C GLY A 254 -10.86 1.26 12.76
N ARG A 255 -10.50 2.53 12.94
CA ARG A 255 -10.54 3.22 14.24
C ARG A 255 -11.96 3.46 14.78
N VAL A 256 -12.96 3.52 13.89
CA VAL A 256 -14.36 3.73 14.29
C VAL A 256 -15.00 2.46 14.87
N LEU A 257 -14.36 1.30 14.74
CA LEU A 257 -14.80 0.04 15.32
C LEU A 257 -14.48 -0.01 16.82
N SER A 258 -15.28 0.66 17.63
CA SER A 258 -15.17 0.62 19.09
C SER A 258 -15.30 -0.82 19.63
N GLU A 259 -14.86 -1.06 20.86
CA GLU A 259 -15.00 -2.38 21.50
C GLU A 259 -16.45 -2.82 21.61
N ASP A 260 -17.36 -1.89 21.96
CA ASP A 260 -18.79 -2.19 22.08
C ASP A 260 -19.43 -2.55 20.74
N LEU A 261 -18.99 -1.93 19.66
CA LEU A 261 -19.45 -2.27 18.31
C LEU A 261 -18.91 -3.64 17.88
N ARG A 262 -17.63 -3.90 18.13
CA ARG A 262 -17.00 -5.19 17.80
C ARG A 262 -17.62 -6.38 18.53
N ARG A 263 -18.12 -6.20 19.73
CA ARG A 263 -18.85 -7.25 20.48
C ARG A 263 -20.15 -7.68 19.81
N GLN A 264 -20.70 -6.85 18.92
CA GLN A 264 -21.93 -7.13 18.16
C GLN A 264 -21.63 -7.71 16.79
N MET A 265 -20.36 -7.85 16.40
CA MET A 265 -19.93 -8.33 15.10
C MET A 265 -19.33 -9.73 15.19
N SER A 266 -19.53 -10.54 14.15
CA SER A 266 -18.85 -11.83 13.97
C SER A 266 -17.76 -11.69 12.90
N TYR A 267 -16.51 -11.91 13.25
CA TYR A 267 -15.37 -11.82 12.33
C TYR A 267 -14.31 -12.87 12.66
N SER A 268 -13.45 -13.20 11.70
CA SER A 268 -12.32 -14.11 11.92
C SER A 268 -11.18 -13.45 12.69
N ALA A 269 -10.92 -12.17 12.40
CA ALA A 269 -9.95 -11.34 13.12
C ALA A 269 -10.33 -9.86 13.04
N TYR A 270 -9.96 -9.10 14.09
CA TYR A 270 -9.91 -7.66 14.08
C TYR A 270 -8.44 -7.22 13.99
N CYS A 271 -8.14 -6.32 13.07
CA CYS A 271 -6.79 -5.82 12.85
C CYS A 271 -6.79 -4.29 12.90
N ASP A 272 -6.11 -3.73 13.88
CA ASP A 272 -5.92 -2.29 14.08
C ASP A 272 -4.68 -1.74 13.35
N THR A 273 -3.81 -2.63 12.87
CA THR A 273 -2.61 -2.30 12.10
C THR A 273 -2.45 -3.22 10.89
N LEU A 274 -1.71 -2.76 9.87
CA LEU A 274 -1.34 -3.59 8.72
C LEU A 274 -0.47 -4.78 9.14
N ARG A 275 0.37 -4.60 10.16
CA ARG A 275 1.20 -5.69 10.71
C ARG A 275 0.32 -6.81 11.26
N HIS A 276 -0.75 -6.49 12.02
CA HIS A 276 -1.68 -7.50 12.51
C HIS A 276 -2.41 -8.20 11.36
N MET A 277 -2.82 -7.43 10.35
CA MET A 277 -3.46 -7.96 9.15
C MET A 277 -2.58 -8.97 8.42
N VAL A 278 -1.31 -8.63 8.18
CA VAL A 278 -0.36 -9.53 7.51
C VAL A 278 -0.06 -10.76 8.38
N SER A 279 0.10 -10.60 9.70
CA SER A 279 0.32 -11.71 10.61
C SER A 279 -0.84 -12.71 10.58
N PHE A 280 -2.09 -12.23 10.62
CA PHE A 280 -3.26 -13.07 10.49
C PHE A 280 -3.32 -13.75 9.11
N ALA A 281 -3.10 -13.02 8.04
CA ALA A 281 -3.08 -13.57 6.69
C ALA A 281 -2.03 -14.69 6.54
N GLN A 282 -0.84 -14.52 7.13
CA GLN A 282 0.20 -15.56 7.12
C GLN A 282 -0.25 -16.83 7.84
N SER A 283 -0.99 -16.74 8.95
CA SER A 283 -1.54 -17.92 9.64
C SER A 283 -2.50 -18.72 8.76
N LEU A 284 -3.22 -18.08 7.86
CA LEU A 284 -4.10 -18.73 6.90
C LEU A 284 -3.35 -19.48 5.79
N ARG A 285 -2.07 -19.19 5.54
CA ARG A 285 -1.27 -19.86 4.50
C ARG A 285 -0.71 -21.19 4.94
N GLN A 286 -0.51 -21.39 6.24
CA GLN A 286 -0.03 -22.67 6.77
C GLN A 286 -1.15 -23.70 6.65
N PRO A 287 -0.90 -24.90 6.06
CA PRO A 287 -1.87 -25.98 6.15
C PRO A 287 -2.04 -26.37 7.62
N ALA A 288 -3.29 -26.56 8.03
CA ALA A 288 -3.64 -27.02 9.37
C ALA A 288 -3.09 -28.46 9.61
#